data_5f0f031881570ba2d6f2ae64d3b42d68
#
_entry.id   5f0f031881570ba2d6f2ae64d3b42d68
#
_cell.length_a   1.000
_cell.length_b   1.000
_cell.length_c   1.000
_cell.angle_alpha   90.00
_cell.angle_beta   90.00
_cell.angle_gamma   90.00
#
_symmetry.space_group_name_H-M   'P 1'
#
loop_
_entity.id
_entity.type
_entity.pdbx_description
1 polymer ?
#
loop_
_entity_poly.entity_id
_entity_poly.type
_entity_poly.pdbx_seq_one_letter_code
_entity_poly.pdbx_strand_id
1 'polypeptide(L)'
;MKKTLKIVLIIVGVLIVVALVVPFLIPVNQFRPTIEEKASAALGRKVELGNLSLSLISGSLSADNISIGDDPKFSSAPFLTAKSLNVGVEMMPLIFSKTLNVTGVTIASPNVTLLHNAAGQWNYSSLGASAAKAQAKQAPAEKPSPTAGAAEVSIKKLTLSDGSIVVGSVNSQKRSTYDHVNVTASNVAMTWQFPVIVTADLPSGGKFKLDGVFGPIDQADTALTPLTAKLNVTDLNLASTGFLDPSMGLGGLVDLDGTLESKGGEAETKGNVKLSKALLIAGGAPAGVPVIVDFHTKYNLRKNAGVLDPSTL
;
A
#
# COMPACT_ATOMS: atom_id res chain seq x y z
N MET A 1 17.84 -38.61 43.16
CA MET A 1 17.05 -38.42 41.97
C MET A 1 15.69 -37.68 42.18
N LYS A 2 14.84 -38.02 43.18
CA LYS A 2 13.52 -37.35 43.37
C LYS A 2 13.59 -35.88 43.79
N LYS A 3 14.64 -35.43 44.54
CA LYS A 3 14.79 -34.00 44.94
C LYS A 3 15.25 -33.11 43.80
N THR A 4 16.18 -33.55 42.97
CA THR A 4 16.68 -32.83 41.80
C THR A 4 15.58 -32.65 40.75
N LEU A 5 14.74 -33.66 40.51
CA LEU A 5 13.61 -33.57 39.60
C LEU A 5 12.57 -32.54 40.06
N LYS A 6 12.26 -32.47 41.37
CA LYS A 6 11.36 -31.45 41.93
C LYS A 6 11.91 -30.05 41.77
N ILE A 7 13.20 -29.84 41.98
CA ILE A 7 13.86 -28.53 41.81
C ILE A 7 13.79 -28.11 40.34
N VAL A 8 14.06 -29.01 39.38
CA VAL A 8 13.96 -28.74 37.95
C VAL A 8 12.53 -28.39 37.55
N LEU A 9 11.54 -29.13 38.06
CA LEU A 9 10.12 -28.82 37.80
C LEU A 9 9.69 -27.47 38.36
N ILE A 10 10.20 -27.07 39.54
CA ILE A 10 9.91 -25.75 40.12
C ILE A 10 10.57 -24.65 39.28
N ILE A 11 11.82 -24.82 38.84
CA ILE A 11 12.51 -23.86 37.98
C ILE A 11 11.78 -23.70 36.65
N VAL A 12 11.38 -24.80 36.01
CA VAL A 12 10.62 -24.79 34.77
C VAL A 12 9.26 -24.09 34.98
N GLY A 13 8.57 -24.41 36.10
CA GLY A 13 7.31 -23.74 36.44
C GLY A 13 7.47 -22.23 36.64
N VAL A 14 8.51 -21.81 37.33
CA VAL A 14 8.83 -20.37 37.52
C VAL A 14 9.18 -19.73 36.19
N LEU A 15 9.96 -20.36 35.31
CA LEU A 15 10.26 -19.84 33.96
C LEU A 15 9.02 -19.70 33.10
N ILE A 16 8.09 -20.65 33.18
CA ILE A 16 6.79 -20.56 32.47
C ILE A 16 5.98 -19.39 33.00
N VAL A 17 5.90 -19.23 34.33
CA VAL A 17 5.18 -18.10 34.95
C VAL A 17 5.81 -16.76 34.55
N VAL A 18 7.12 -16.67 34.60
CA VAL A 18 7.87 -15.47 34.17
C VAL A 18 7.59 -15.19 32.68
N ALA A 19 7.67 -16.20 31.81
CA ALA A 19 7.38 -16.05 30.38
C ALA A 19 5.94 -15.61 30.10
N LEU A 20 4.98 -15.99 30.96
CA LEU A 20 3.59 -15.58 30.85
C LEU A 20 3.32 -14.18 31.41
N VAL A 21 4.07 -13.75 32.44
CA VAL A 21 3.84 -12.49 33.15
C VAL A 21 4.64 -11.34 32.58
N VAL A 22 5.88 -11.58 32.12
CA VAL A 22 6.76 -10.53 31.57
C VAL A 22 6.12 -9.72 30.43
N PRO A 23 5.36 -10.31 29.49
CA PRO A 23 4.70 -9.53 28.44
C PRO A 23 3.75 -8.45 28.97
N PHE A 24 3.07 -8.73 30.10
CA PHE A 24 2.17 -7.78 30.74
C PHE A 24 2.88 -6.69 31.54
N LEU A 25 4.19 -6.88 31.81
CA LEU A 25 5.01 -5.92 32.53
C LEU A 25 5.75 -4.94 31.62
N ILE A 26 5.80 -5.22 30.30
CA ILE A 26 6.42 -4.29 29.33
C ILE A 26 5.40 -3.22 28.94
N PRO A 27 5.54 -1.98 29.39
CA PRO A 27 4.59 -0.92 29.05
C PRO A 27 4.84 -0.40 27.63
N VAL A 28 4.50 -1.22 26.61
CA VAL A 28 4.78 -0.89 25.19
C VAL A 28 4.17 0.44 24.76
N ASN A 29 3.11 0.88 25.41
CA ASN A 29 2.49 2.19 25.15
C ASN A 29 3.39 3.38 25.46
N GLN A 30 4.44 3.21 26.30
CA GLN A 30 5.44 4.27 26.52
C GLN A 30 6.22 4.63 25.26
N PHE A 31 6.34 3.70 24.30
CA PHE A 31 7.04 3.93 23.03
C PHE A 31 6.15 4.59 21.98
N ARG A 32 4.83 4.66 22.20
CA ARG A 32 3.87 5.23 21.26
C ARG A 32 4.24 6.65 20.83
N PRO A 33 4.54 7.62 21.73
CA PRO A 33 4.90 8.97 21.32
C PRO A 33 6.14 9.02 20.43
N THR A 34 7.15 8.21 20.73
CA THR A 34 8.38 8.13 19.92
C THR A 34 8.12 7.54 18.53
N ILE A 35 7.24 6.55 18.44
CA ILE A 35 6.86 5.95 17.16
C ILE A 35 6.05 6.97 16.32
N GLU A 36 5.08 7.63 16.94
CA GLU A 36 4.26 8.68 16.31
C GLU A 36 5.13 9.84 15.80
N GLU A 37 6.10 10.29 16.60
CA GLU A 37 7.03 11.36 16.23
C GLU A 37 7.89 10.98 15.02
N LYS A 38 8.53 9.79 15.08
CA LYS A 38 9.38 9.32 13.98
C LYS A 38 8.60 9.05 12.70
N ALA A 39 7.42 8.44 12.82
CA ALA A 39 6.54 8.21 11.67
C ALA A 39 6.04 9.54 11.09
N SER A 40 5.67 10.51 11.94
CA SER A 40 5.24 11.84 11.51
C SER A 40 6.37 12.58 10.79
N ALA A 41 7.59 12.50 11.29
CA ALA A 41 8.76 13.10 10.63
C ALA A 41 9.06 12.45 9.28
N ALA A 42 8.96 11.12 9.19
CA ALA A 42 9.21 10.38 7.95
C ALA A 42 8.16 10.66 6.88
N LEU A 43 6.88 10.75 7.25
CA LEU A 43 5.78 11.00 6.32
C LEU A 43 5.55 12.50 6.04
N GLY A 44 6.07 13.39 6.88
CA GLY A 44 5.75 14.82 6.83
C GLY A 44 4.28 15.10 7.17
N ARG A 45 3.62 14.21 7.92
CA ARG A 45 2.21 14.24 8.29
C ARG A 45 2.05 13.80 9.75
N LYS A 46 1.06 14.32 10.43
CA LYS A 46 0.74 13.87 11.78
C LYS A 46 0.31 12.41 11.76
N VAL A 47 1.00 11.57 12.51
CA VAL A 47 0.64 10.16 12.72
C VAL A 47 0.16 10.00 14.15
N GLU A 48 -0.97 9.35 14.33
CA GLU A 48 -1.54 9.00 15.62
C GLU A 48 -1.82 7.50 15.66
N LEU A 49 -1.50 6.88 16.77
CA LEU A 49 -1.72 5.46 17.04
C LEU A 49 -2.62 5.33 18.27
N GLY A 50 -3.46 4.34 18.28
CA GLY A 50 -4.18 3.93 19.47
C GLY A 50 -3.29 3.11 20.41
N ASN A 51 -3.86 2.07 21.02
CA ASN A 51 -3.10 1.23 21.93
C ASN A 51 -2.09 0.36 21.19
N LEU A 52 -0.88 0.30 21.75
CA LEU A 52 0.12 -0.68 21.34
C LEU A 52 -0.01 -1.92 22.22
N SER A 53 0.10 -3.09 21.61
CA SER A 53 0.14 -4.37 22.32
C SER A 53 1.25 -5.25 21.78
N LEU A 54 1.93 -5.97 22.68
CA LEU A 54 2.99 -6.89 22.35
C LEU A 54 2.59 -8.30 22.80
N SER A 55 2.63 -9.24 21.89
CA SER A 55 2.46 -10.67 22.18
C SER A 55 3.78 -11.40 22.00
N LEU A 56 4.41 -11.81 23.09
CA LEU A 56 5.66 -12.58 23.05
C LEU A 56 5.43 -14.01 22.54
N ILE A 57 4.24 -14.56 22.75
CA ILE A 57 3.90 -15.93 22.32
C ILE A 57 3.79 -16.00 20.80
N SER A 58 3.06 -15.06 20.19
CA SER A 58 2.91 -14.99 18.73
C SER A 58 4.05 -14.22 18.05
N GLY A 59 4.90 -13.55 18.79
CA GLY A 59 5.93 -12.67 18.24
C GLY A 59 5.33 -11.52 17.44
N SER A 60 4.35 -10.81 17.99
CA SER A 60 3.70 -9.73 17.25
C SER A 60 3.55 -8.44 18.04
N LEU A 61 3.78 -7.32 17.38
CA LEU A 61 3.46 -5.98 17.84
C LEU A 61 2.24 -5.47 17.06
N SER A 62 1.21 -5.05 17.77
CA SER A 62 0.00 -4.48 17.18
C SER A 62 -0.19 -3.03 17.61
N ALA A 63 -0.72 -2.22 16.71
CA ALA A 63 -1.23 -0.89 16.97
C ALA A 63 -2.68 -0.81 16.50
N ASP A 64 -3.56 -0.27 17.32
CA ASP A 64 -4.96 -0.05 16.96
C ASP A 64 -5.18 1.40 16.50
N ASN A 65 -6.27 1.63 15.75
CA ASN A 65 -6.76 2.96 15.40
C ASN A 65 -5.66 3.90 14.86
N ILE A 66 -5.01 3.47 13.78
CA ILE A 66 -4.00 4.28 13.09
C ILE A 66 -4.68 5.43 12.37
N SER A 67 -4.12 6.64 12.48
CA SER A 67 -4.55 7.81 11.74
C SER A 67 -3.33 8.57 11.21
N ILE A 68 -3.38 8.93 9.93
CA ILE A 68 -2.39 9.79 9.27
C ILE A 68 -3.13 11.03 8.76
N GLY A 69 -2.74 12.20 9.25
CA GLY A 69 -3.35 13.46 8.84
C GLY A 69 -3.17 13.77 7.35
N ASP A 70 -4.10 14.51 6.79
CA ASP A 70 -3.97 14.98 5.40
C ASP A 70 -3.10 16.25 5.29
N ASP A 71 -2.79 16.66 4.07
CA ASP A 71 -2.25 18.00 3.80
C ASP A 71 -3.33 19.03 4.09
N PRO A 72 -3.07 19.99 5.00
CA PRO A 72 -4.05 21.02 5.38
C PRO A 72 -4.59 21.83 4.18
N LYS A 73 -3.89 21.81 3.04
CA LYS A 73 -4.35 22.42 1.79
C LYS A 73 -5.49 21.66 1.12
N PHE A 74 -5.69 20.39 1.48
CA PHE A 74 -6.70 19.51 0.88
C PHE A 74 -7.83 19.19 1.84
N SER A 75 -7.51 18.79 3.07
CA SER A 75 -8.52 18.42 4.06
C SER A 75 -8.01 18.53 5.49
N SER A 76 -8.94 18.81 6.43
CA SER A 76 -8.70 18.66 7.86
C SER A 76 -8.99 17.25 8.39
N ALA A 77 -9.65 16.42 7.59
CA ALA A 77 -9.88 15.00 7.90
C ALA A 77 -8.61 14.17 7.63
N PRO A 78 -8.48 12.99 8.23
CA PRO A 78 -7.33 12.12 7.96
C PRO A 78 -7.21 11.72 6.49
N PHE A 79 -5.96 11.66 6.00
CA PHE A 79 -5.60 11.06 4.73
C PHE A 79 -5.79 9.54 4.74
N LEU A 80 -5.36 8.90 5.83
CA LEU A 80 -5.48 7.47 6.04
C LEU A 80 -5.92 7.19 7.47
N THR A 81 -6.86 6.27 7.61
CA THR A 81 -7.15 5.60 8.88
C THR A 81 -7.07 4.10 8.69
N ALA A 82 -6.74 3.34 9.75
CA ALA A 82 -6.82 1.88 9.72
C ALA A 82 -7.25 1.34 11.08
N LYS A 83 -8.00 0.24 11.07
CA LYS A 83 -8.48 -0.40 12.30
C LYS A 83 -7.31 -0.94 13.12
N SER A 84 -6.35 -1.60 12.47
CA SER A 84 -5.15 -2.11 13.13
C SER A 84 -3.99 -2.31 12.16
N LEU A 85 -2.79 -2.23 12.72
CA LEU A 85 -1.54 -2.68 12.11
C LEU A 85 -0.97 -3.77 13.01
N ASN A 86 -0.63 -4.90 12.42
CA ASN A 86 0.04 -6.00 13.11
C ASN A 86 1.37 -6.29 12.42
N VAL A 87 2.46 -6.31 13.19
CA VAL A 87 3.80 -6.64 12.72
C VAL A 87 4.28 -7.90 13.45
N GLY A 88 4.38 -8.99 12.72
CA GLY A 88 4.95 -10.24 13.23
C GLY A 88 6.47 -10.23 13.16
N VAL A 89 7.13 -10.75 14.18
CA VAL A 89 8.59 -10.86 14.25
C VAL A 89 9.02 -12.24 14.78
N GLU A 90 10.18 -12.71 14.35
CA GLU A 90 10.79 -13.92 14.91
C GLU A 90 11.42 -13.62 16.28
N MET A 91 10.78 -14.12 17.36
CA MET A 91 11.20 -13.79 18.71
C MET A 91 12.57 -14.41 19.09
N MET A 92 12.87 -15.63 18.60
CA MET A 92 14.14 -16.29 18.95
C MET A 92 15.36 -15.52 18.40
N PRO A 93 15.44 -15.15 17.11
CA PRO A 93 16.51 -14.30 16.63
C PRO A 93 16.55 -12.93 17.31
N LEU A 94 15.39 -12.34 17.63
CA LEU A 94 15.34 -11.05 18.31
C LEU A 94 15.96 -11.11 19.72
N ILE A 95 15.65 -12.15 20.49
CA ILE A 95 16.13 -12.31 21.89
C ILE A 95 17.60 -12.72 21.92
N PHE A 96 18.00 -13.74 21.15
CA PHE A 96 19.32 -14.34 21.25
C PHE A 96 20.38 -13.69 20.36
N SER A 97 20.01 -13.27 19.16
CA SER A 97 20.93 -12.71 18.16
C SER A 97 20.76 -11.21 17.95
N LYS A 98 19.76 -10.58 18.62
CA LYS A 98 19.37 -9.17 18.42
C LYS A 98 19.06 -8.83 16.95
N THR A 99 18.62 -9.83 16.18
CA THR A 99 18.27 -9.70 14.77
C THR A 99 16.76 -9.57 14.63
N LEU A 100 16.29 -8.49 13.99
CA LEU A 100 14.88 -8.26 13.75
C LEU A 100 14.49 -8.89 12.41
N ASN A 101 13.82 -10.03 12.46
CA ASN A 101 13.23 -10.68 11.29
C ASN A 101 11.72 -10.46 11.29
N VAL A 102 11.21 -9.73 10.31
CA VAL A 102 9.78 -9.47 10.17
C VAL A 102 9.13 -10.64 9.43
N THR A 103 8.22 -11.35 10.11
CA THR A 103 7.48 -12.48 9.52
C THR A 103 6.27 -12.04 8.74
N GLY A 104 5.67 -10.91 9.11
CA GLY A 104 4.51 -10.41 8.41
C GLY A 104 4.11 -9.00 8.82
N VAL A 105 3.42 -8.33 7.93
CA VAL A 105 2.77 -7.05 8.20
C VAL A 105 1.33 -7.16 7.73
N THR A 106 0.38 -6.91 8.62
CA THR A 106 -1.05 -6.91 8.29
C THR A 106 -1.67 -5.59 8.66
N ILE A 107 -2.35 -4.96 7.71
CA ILE A 107 -3.13 -3.73 7.89
C ILE A 107 -4.60 -4.09 7.68
N ALA A 108 -5.42 -3.89 8.70
CA ALA A 108 -6.84 -4.22 8.64
C ALA A 108 -7.68 -2.97 8.41
N SER A 109 -8.63 -3.09 7.48
CA SER A 109 -9.61 -2.07 7.12
C SER A 109 -9.00 -0.65 6.99
N PRO A 110 -7.95 -0.46 6.17
CA PRO A 110 -7.46 0.88 5.90
C PRO A 110 -8.48 1.62 5.05
N ASN A 111 -8.71 2.89 5.40
CA ASN A 111 -9.50 3.82 4.61
C ASN A 111 -8.57 4.96 4.16
N VAL A 112 -8.41 5.11 2.85
CA VAL A 112 -7.53 6.12 2.23
C VAL A 112 -8.38 7.12 1.47
N THR A 113 -8.21 8.40 1.73
CA THR A 113 -8.89 9.47 1.02
C THR A 113 -7.94 10.17 0.05
N LEU A 114 -8.19 10.02 -1.25
CA LEU A 114 -7.43 10.62 -2.34
C LEU A 114 -8.18 11.84 -2.89
N LEU A 115 -7.63 13.02 -2.68
CA LEU A 115 -8.21 14.28 -3.15
C LEU A 115 -7.29 14.96 -4.14
N HIS A 116 -7.86 15.46 -5.24
CA HIS A 116 -7.16 16.34 -6.17
C HIS A 116 -7.73 17.76 -6.11
N ASN A 117 -6.89 18.75 -6.35
CA ASN A 117 -7.29 20.15 -6.48
C ASN A 117 -7.53 20.53 -7.94
N ALA A 118 -7.95 21.77 -8.20
CA ALA A 118 -8.20 22.28 -9.56
C ALA A 118 -6.94 22.30 -10.45
N ALA A 119 -5.74 22.31 -9.89
CA ALA A 119 -4.48 22.23 -10.61
C ALA A 119 -4.03 20.78 -10.91
N GLY A 120 -4.87 19.78 -10.61
CA GLY A 120 -4.54 18.37 -10.81
C GLY A 120 -3.56 17.78 -9.79
N GLN A 121 -3.20 18.53 -8.74
CA GLN A 121 -2.32 18.02 -7.70
C GLN A 121 -3.12 17.14 -6.73
N TRP A 122 -2.51 16.05 -6.29
CA TRP A 122 -3.10 15.11 -5.35
C TRP A 122 -2.60 15.35 -3.92
N ASN A 123 -3.43 15.07 -2.95
CA ASN A 123 -3.07 15.21 -1.53
C ASN A 123 -1.90 14.31 -1.11
N TYR A 124 -1.66 13.18 -1.74
CA TYR A 124 -0.52 12.31 -1.45
C TYR A 124 0.82 12.82 -2.02
N SER A 125 0.82 13.80 -2.94
CA SER A 125 2.04 14.26 -3.62
C SER A 125 3.10 14.87 -2.69
N SER A 126 2.73 15.29 -1.49
CA SER A 126 3.64 15.83 -0.47
C SER A 126 4.05 14.83 0.61
N LEU A 127 3.58 13.56 0.54
CA LEU A 127 3.98 12.51 1.47
C LEU A 127 5.48 12.21 1.34
N GLY A 128 6.19 12.19 2.48
CA GLY A 128 7.63 11.89 2.51
C GLY A 128 8.54 13.02 1.99
N ALA A 129 8.00 14.08 1.41
CA ALA A 129 8.81 15.17 0.85
C ALA A 129 9.72 15.86 1.89
N SER A 130 9.30 15.89 3.15
CA SER A 130 10.11 16.44 4.26
C SER A 130 11.30 15.54 4.59
N ALA A 131 11.14 14.23 4.54
CA ALA A 131 12.22 13.27 4.76
C ALA A 131 13.26 13.33 3.63
N ALA A 132 12.81 13.41 2.38
CA ALA A 132 13.69 13.56 1.22
C ALA A 132 14.53 14.86 1.28
N LYS A 133 13.92 15.97 1.71
CA LYS A 133 14.63 17.25 1.92
C LYS A 133 15.61 17.20 3.08
N ALA A 134 15.31 16.47 4.16
CA ALA A 134 16.20 16.31 5.30
C ALA A 134 17.43 15.46 4.93
N GLN A 135 17.24 14.39 4.16
CA GLN A 135 18.34 13.56 3.65
C GLN A 135 19.22 14.32 2.65
N ALA A 136 18.64 15.13 1.78
CA ALA A 136 19.40 15.96 0.84
C ALA A 136 20.23 17.04 1.53
N LYS A 137 19.84 17.51 2.73
CA LYS A 137 20.59 18.48 3.52
C LYS A 137 21.72 17.86 4.36
N GLN A 138 21.70 16.54 4.58
CA GLN A 138 22.70 15.83 5.40
C GLN A 138 23.76 15.08 4.59
N ALA A 139 23.81 15.24 3.28
CA ALA A 139 24.84 14.68 2.44
C ALA A 139 26.05 15.62 2.29
N PRO A 140 27.12 15.51 3.12
CA PRO A 140 28.47 15.70 2.66
C PRO A 140 28.89 14.45 1.90
N ALA A 141 29.59 14.66 0.79
CA ALA A 141 30.06 13.61 -0.10
C ALA A 141 31.02 12.64 0.62
N GLU A 142 30.51 11.56 1.18
CA GLU A 142 31.27 10.35 1.44
C GLU A 142 30.57 9.20 0.70
N LYS A 143 31.32 8.58 -0.22
CA LYS A 143 30.92 7.33 -0.85
C LYS A 143 30.59 6.34 0.27
N PRO A 144 29.41 5.69 0.29
CA PRO A 144 29.16 4.64 1.25
C PRO A 144 30.15 3.52 0.97
N SER A 145 31.10 3.33 1.90
CA SER A 145 31.81 2.08 1.99
C SER A 145 30.78 0.97 2.20
N PRO A 146 30.94 -0.21 1.60
CA PRO A 146 30.05 -1.32 1.84
C PRO A 146 30.20 -1.73 3.32
N THR A 147 29.31 -1.22 4.15
CA THR A 147 29.20 -1.66 5.54
C THR A 147 28.65 -3.07 5.49
N ALA A 148 29.52 -4.03 5.69
CA ALA A 148 29.16 -5.41 5.92
C ALA A 148 28.14 -5.46 7.07
N GLY A 149 26.90 -5.89 6.78
CA GLY A 149 25.94 -6.23 7.81
C GLY A 149 24.65 -5.40 7.92
N ALA A 150 24.27 -4.60 6.93
CA ALA A 150 22.87 -4.19 6.86
C ALA A 150 22.04 -5.45 6.61
N ALA A 151 21.40 -5.97 7.68
CA ALA A 151 20.50 -7.10 7.54
C ALA A 151 19.44 -6.74 6.48
N GLU A 152 19.36 -7.54 5.44
CA GLU A 152 18.39 -7.37 4.38
C GLU A 152 17.00 -7.52 4.98
N VAL A 153 16.27 -6.40 5.10
CA VAL A 153 14.93 -6.41 5.66
C VAL A 153 14.02 -7.06 4.63
N SER A 154 13.58 -8.27 4.93
CA SER A 154 12.55 -8.95 4.15
C SER A 154 11.31 -9.16 5.00
N ILE A 155 10.14 -9.08 4.35
CA ILE A 155 8.84 -9.34 4.96
C ILE A 155 8.28 -10.60 4.31
N LYS A 156 8.12 -11.69 5.09
CA LYS A 156 7.61 -12.95 4.52
C LYS A 156 6.20 -12.80 3.93
N LYS A 157 5.35 -11.99 4.58
CA LYS A 157 3.99 -11.74 4.12
C LYS A 157 3.54 -10.32 4.44
N LEU A 158 3.09 -9.59 3.42
CA LEU A 158 2.39 -8.32 3.55
C LEU A 158 0.91 -8.53 3.18
N THR A 159 0.01 -8.13 4.05
CA THR A 159 -1.44 -8.24 3.83
C THR A 159 -2.11 -6.91 4.17
N LEU A 160 -2.92 -6.42 3.26
CA LEU A 160 -3.91 -5.39 3.49
C LEU A 160 -5.26 -6.03 3.24
N SER A 161 -6.15 -5.96 4.21
CA SER A 161 -7.46 -6.62 4.12
C SER A 161 -8.59 -5.64 4.34
N ASP A 162 -9.62 -5.80 3.52
CA ASP A 162 -10.88 -5.05 3.63
C ASP A 162 -10.67 -3.53 3.67
N GLY A 163 -9.81 -3.04 2.77
CA GLY A 163 -9.54 -1.62 2.62
C GLY A 163 -10.61 -0.89 1.83
N SER A 164 -10.64 0.43 1.96
CA SER A 164 -11.46 1.33 1.16
C SER A 164 -10.61 2.49 0.66
N ILE A 165 -10.82 2.88 -0.61
CA ILE A 165 -10.20 4.06 -1.21
C ILE A 165 -11.31 5.00 -1.67
N VAL A 166 -11.29 6.21 -1.14
CA VAL A 166 -12.25 7.28 -1.49
C VAL A 166 -11.55 8.28 -2.39
N VAL A 167 -12.06 8.46 -3.61
CA VAL A 167 -11.50 9.39 -4.61
C VAL A 167 -12.43 10.57 -4.81
N GLY A 168 -11.89 11.78 -4.88
CA GLY A 168 -12.69 12.96 -5.14
C GLY A 168 -11.87 14.23 -5.38
N SER A 169 -12.57 15.35 -5.56
CA SER A 169 -11.97 16.67 -5.71
C SER A 169 -12.21 17.53 -4.46
N VAL A 170 -11.25 18.38 -4.10
CA VAL A 170 -11.42 19.36 -3.01
C VAL A 170 -12.65 20.23 -3.22
N ASN A 171 -12.96 20.57 -4.47
CA ASN A 171 -14.04 21.47 -4.84
C ASN A 171 -15.41 20.80 -5.02
N SER A 172 -15.52 19.50 -4.77
CA SER A 172 -16.76 18.73 -4.92
C SER A 172 -17.02 17.89 -3.70
N GLN A 173 -18.28 17.70 -3.35
CA GLN A 173 -18.69 16.74 -2.33
C GLN A 173 -18.86 15.31 -2.89
N LYS A 174 -18.90 15.17 -4.21
CA LYS A 174 -19.01 13.85 -4.87
C LYS A 174 -17.75 13.04 -4.58
N ARG A 175 -17.94 11.81 -4.15
CA ARG A 175 -16.87 10.83 -3.87
C ARG A 175 -17.16 9.54 -4.59
N SER A 176 -16.11 8.90 -5.05
CA SER A 176 -16.15 7.54 -5.62
C SER A 176 -15.40 6.61 -4.67
N THR A 177 -16.04 5.53 -4.27
CA THR A 177 -15.49 4.62 -3.29
C THR A 177 -15.16 3.29 -3.94
N TYR A 178 -13.96 2.84 -3.72
CA TYR A 178 -13.43 1.52 -4.07
C TYR A 178 -13.36 0.72 -2.78
N ASP A 179 -14.16 -0.32 -2.66
CA ASP A 179 -14.30 -1.08 -1.43
C ASP A 179 -13.61 -2.45 -1.53
N HIS A 180 -13.54 -3.16 -0.39
CA HIS A 180 -12.92 -4.49 -0.29
C HIS A 180 -11.56 -4.57 -0.99
N VAL A 181 -10.79 -3.49 -0.88
CA VAL A 181 -9.41 -3.46 -1.39
C VAL A 181 -8.58 -4.43 -0.56
N ASN A 182 -8.04 -5.46 -1.22
CA ASN A 182 -7.17 -6.43 -0.60
C ASN A 182 -5.84 -6.48 -1.35
N VAL A 183 -4.74 -6.51 -0.60
CA VAL A 183 -3.40 -6.66 -1.15
C VAL A 183 -2.71 -7.80 -0.42
N THR A 184 -2.12 -8.72 -1.16
CA THR A 184 -1.26 -9.75 -0.61
C THR A 184 0.05 -9.75 -1.38
N ALA A 185 1.16 -9.62 -0.66
CA ALA A 185 2.50 -9.82 -1.22
C ALA A 185 3.27 -10.80 -0.34
N SER A 186 4.11 -11.63 -0.97
CA SER A 186 4.90 -12.64 -0.28
C SER A 186 6.38 -12.44 -0.55
N ASN A 187 7.21 -12.68 0.47
CA ASN A 187 8.66 -12.54 0.38
C ASN A 187 9.09 -11.16 -0.14
N VAL A 188 8.46 -10.11 0.38
CA VAL A 188 8.75 -8.72 -0.02
C VAL A 188 10.17 -8.36 0.40
N ALA A 189 10.97 -7.92 -0.55
CA ALA A 189 12.34 -7.47 -0.31
C ALA A 189 12.71 -6.33 -1.27
N MET A 190 13.76 -5.59 -0.90
CA MET A 190 14.24 -4.47 -1.70
C MET A 190 15.04 -4.93 -2.93
N THR A 191 15.66 -6.11 -2.87
CA THR A 191 16.70 -6.53 -3.81
C THR A 191 16.26 -7.58 -4.82
N TRP A 192 15.09 -8.20 -4.63
CA TRP A 192 14.54 -9.18 -5.57
C TRP A 192 13.06 -8.96 -5.87
N GLN A 193 12.57 -9.72 -6.83
CA GLN A 193 11.18 -9.71 -7.25
C GLN A 193 10.31 -10.50 -6.28
N PHE A 194 9.08 -10.05 -6.06
CA PHE A 194 8.11 -10.71 -5.21
C PHE A 194 6.70 -10.66 -5.81
N PRO A 195 5.87 -11.71 -5.60
CA PRO A 195 4.51 -11.76 -6.09
C PRO A 195 3.60 -10.82 -5.31
N VAL A 196 2.67 -10.16 -6.02
CA VAL A 196 1.64 -9.28 -5.47
C VAL A 196 0.31 -9.56 -6.14
N ILE A 197 -0.73 -9.71 -5.33
CA ILE A 197 -2.12 -9.79 -5.78
C ILE A 197 -2.89 -8.63 -5.17
N VAL A 198 -3.63 -7.91 -6.01
CA VAL A 198 -4.54 -6.84 -5.59
C VAL A 198 -5.94 -7.15 -6.10
N THR A 199 -6.94 -7.01 -5.25
CA THR A 199 -8.35 -7.08 -5.63
C THR A 199 -9.10 -5.90 -5.04
N ALA A 200 -10.15 -5.43 -5.72
CA ALA A 200 -11.02 -4.39 -5.21
C ALA A 200 -12.41 -4.49 -5.85
N ASP A 201 -13.41 -3.99 -5.13
CA ASP A 201 -14.71 -3.68 -5.67
C ASP A 201 -14.69 -2.25 -6.21
N LEU A 202 -15.13 -2.08 -7.45
CA LEU A 202 -15.15 -0.79 -8.13
C LEU A 202 -16.46 -0.05 -7.83
N PRO A 203 -16.47 1.29 -7.92
CA PRO A 203 -17.69 2.06 -7.77
C PRO A 203 -18.78 1.56 -8.72
N SER A 204 -20.00 1.42 -8.20
CA SER A 204 -21.18 0.91 -8.91
C SER A 204 -21.14 -0.58 -9.27
N GLY A 205 -20.32 -1.40 -8.60
CA GLY A 205 -20.44 -2.87 -8.59
C GLY A 205 -19.44 -3.62 -9.45
N GLY A 206 -18.54 -2.95 -10.16
CA GLY A 206 -17.48 -3.62 -10.92
C GLY A 206 -16.41 -4.26 -10.04
N LYS A 207 -15.51 -5.04 -10.64
CA LYS A 207 -14.40 -5.72 -9.96
C LYS A 207 -13.06 -5.40 -10.62
N PHE A 208 -12.03 -5.35 -9.78
CA PHE A 208 -10.64 -5.19 -10.20
C PHE A 208 -9.79 -6.32 -9.64
N LYS A 209 -8.91 -6.87 -10.48
CA LYS A 209 -7.85 -7.78 -10.07
C LYS A 209 -6.55 -7.44 -10.79
N LEU A 210 -5.46 -7.39 -10.01
CA LEU A 210 -4.09 -7.38 -10.50
C LEU A 210 -3.37 -8.58 -9.90
N ASP A 211 -2.64 -9.32 -10.73
CA ASP A 211 -1.87 -10.48 -10.32
C ASP A 211 -0.50 -10.41 -10.99
N GLY A 212 0.55 -10.18 -10.21
CA GLY A 212 1.83 -9.84 -10.80
C GLY A 212 3.03 -10.03 -9.90
N VAL A 213 4.17 -9.63 -10.45
CA VAL A 213 5.48 -9.68 -9.80
C VAL A 213 6.08 -8.28 -9.83
N PHE A 214 6.51 -7.81 -8.67
CA PHE A 214 7.09 -6.49 -8.46
C PHE A 214 8.56 -6.61 -8.06
N GLY A 215 9.35 -5.59 -8.34
CA GLY A 215 10.73 -5.48 -7.85
C GLY A 215 11.80 -5.93 -8.84
N PRO A 216 13.08 -5.82 -8.43
CA PRO A 216 13.54 -5.20 -7.17
C PRO A 216 13.09 -3.76 -7.03
N ILE A 217 12.88 -3.30 -5.77
CA ILE A 217 12.35 -1.96 -5.51
C ILE A 217 13.41 -0.91 -5.86
N ASP A 218 13.07 0.04 -6.72
CA ASP A 218 13.93 1.19 -7.00
C ASP A 218 13.87 2.15 -5.81
N GLN A 219 15.00 2.24 -5.07
CA GLN A 219 15.09 3.06 -3.87
C GLN A 219 15.23 4.56 -4.15
N ALA A 220 15.65 4.91 -5.36
CA ALA A 220 15.79 6.31 -5.77
C ALA A 220 14.44 6.87 -6.23
N ASP A 221 13.64 6.05 -6.92
CA ASP A 221 12.32 6.41 -7.40
C ASP A 221 11.43 5.16 -7.45
N THR A 222 10.57 4.99 -6.45
CA THR A 222 9.70 3.82 -6.34
C THR A 222 8.73 3.65 -7.53
N ALA A 223 8.43 4.72 -8.26
CA ALA A 223 7.62 4.67 -9.47
C ALA A 223 8.33 3.95 -10.63
N LEU A 224 9.65 3.79 -10.55
CA LEU A 224 10.47 3.09 -11.54
C LEU A 224 10.69 1.60 -11.20
N THR A 225 10.11 1.13 -10.09
CA THR A 225 10.17 -0.29 -9.70
C THR A 225 9.62 -1.18 -10.81
N PRO A 226 10.38 -2.19 -11.29
CA PRO A 226 9.91 -3.11 -12.29
C PRO A 226 8.65 -3.85 -11.84
N LEU A 227 7.73 -4.04 -12.77
CA LEU A 227 6.44 -4.67 -12.54
C LEU A 227 6.04 -5.47 -13.78
N THR A 228 5.58 -6.68 -13.58
CA THR A 228 4.87 -7.45 -14.61
C THR A 228 3.59 -7.99 -14.00
N ALA A 229 2.43 -7.68 -14.58
CA ALA A 229 1.15 -8.07 -14.01
C ALA A 229 0.11 -8.38 -15.09
N LYS A 230 -0.85 -9.24 -14.72
CA LYS A 230 -2.12 -9.37 -15.40
C LYS A 230 -3.15 -8.46 -14.75
N LEU A 231 -3.93 -7.78 -15.58
CA LEU A 231 -5.01 -6.89 -15.17
C LEU A 231 -6.33 -7.46 -15.65
N ASN A 232 -7.30 -7.51 -14.76
CA ASN A 232 -8.68 -7.82 -15.09
C ASN A 232 -9.59 -6.78 -14.43
N VAL A 233 -10.44 -6.18 -15.24
CA VAL A 233 -11.46 -5.22 -14.81
C VAL A 233 -12.78 -5.67 -15.41
N THR A 234 -13.82 -5.74 -14.60
CA THR A 234 -15.16 -6.06 -15.07
C THR A 234 -16.14 -5.01 -14.61
N ASP A 235 -17.08 -4.64 -15.49
CA ASP A 235 -18.16 -3.70 -15.21
C ASP A 235 -17.72 -2.36 -14.60
N LEU A 236 -16.56 -1.83 -14.99
CA LEU A 236 -16.11 -0.50 -14.53
C LEU A 236 -17.01 0.58 -15.12
N ASN A 237 -17.79 1.23 -14.28
CA ASN A 237 -18.57 2.38 -14.69
C ASN A 237 -17.69 3.64 -14.75
N LEU A 238 -17.36 4.09 -15.95
CA LEU A 238 -16.47 5.23 -16.19
C LEU A 238 -16.91 6.50 -15.47
N ALA A 239 -18.22 6.81 -15.46
CA ALA A 239 -18.76 8.01 -14.81
C ALA A 239 -18.66 7.97 -13.28
N SER A 240 -18.43 6.79 -12.70
CA SER A 240 -18.35 6.56 -11.25
C SER A 240 -16.93 6.50 -10.71
N THR A 241 -15.92 6.53 -11.57
CA THR A 241 -14.51 6.33 -11.16
C THR A 241 -13.95 7.43 -10.26
N GLY A 242 -14.47 8.66 -10.38
CA GLY A 242 -13.94 9.82 -9.67
C GLY A 242 -12.69 10.44 -10.31
N PHE A 243 -12.17 9.85 -11.37
CA PHE A 243 -11.01 10.36 -12.14
C PHE A 243 -11.41 11.17 -13.37
N LEU A 244 -12.62 10.97 -13.88
CA LEU A 244 -13.14 11.72 -15.02
C LEU A 244 -13.94 12.92 -14.54
N ASP A 245 -13.76 14.05 -15.24
CA ASP A 245 -14.62 15.22 -15.04
C ASP A 245 -16.04 14.89 -15.52
N PRO A 246 -17.06 14.99 -14.67
CA PRO A 246 -18.44 14.73 -15.07
C PRO A 246 -18.95 15.62 -16.22
N SER A 247 -18.37 16.82 -16.38
CA SER A 247 -18.72 17.76 -17.44
C SER A 247 -18.37 17.26 -18.85
N MET A 248 -17.40 16.33 -18.96
CA MET A 248 -17.03 15.68 -20.22
C MET A 248 -18.17 14.83 -20.79
N GLY A 249 -19.13 14.42 -19.95
CA GLY A 249 -20.23 13.56 -20.36
C GLY A 249 -19.82 12.16 -20.81
N LEU A 250 -18.60 11.75 -20.48
CA LEU A 250 -18.09 10.42 -20.80
C LEU A 250 -18.68 9.38 -19.86
N GLY A 251 -19.11 8.24 -20.41
CA GLY A 251 -19.68 7.15 -19.63
C GLY A 251 -19.66 5.83 -20.38
N GLY A 252 -20.12 4.79 -19.72
CA GLY A 252 -20.16 3.42 -20.20
C GLY A 252 -19.60 2.44 -19.20
N LEU A 253 -19.75 1.16 -19.52
CA LEU A 253 -19.20 0.04 -18.74
C LEU A 253 -17.99 -0.51 -19.48
N VAL A 254 -16.87 -0.62 -18.77
CA VAL A 254 -15.61 -1.13 -19.32
C VAL A 254 -15.29 -2.47 -18.70
N ASP A 255 -15.09 -3.45 -19.58
CA ASP A 255 -14.38 -4.69 -19.27
C ASP A 255 -12.98 -4.60 -19.89
N LEU A 256 -11.94 -4.98 -19.12
CA LEU A 256 -10.56 -4.97 -19.58
C LEU A 256 -9.86 -6.24 -19.14
N ASP A 257 -9.24 -6.92 -20.08
CA ASP A 257 -8.28 -7.98 -19.84
C ASP A 257 -6.95 -7.62 -20.50
N GLY A 258 -5.89 -7.60 -19.70
CA GLY A 258 -4.61 -7.15 -20.24
C GLY A 258 -3.41 -7.54 -19.38
N THR A 259 -2.25 -7.14 -19.90
CA THR A 259 -0.96 -7.27 -19.23
C THR A 259 -0.33 -5.89 -19.10
N LEU A 260 0.36 -5.68 -18.00
CA LEU A 260 1.18 -4.50 -17.73
C LEU A 260 2.61 -4.96 -17.48
N GLU A 261 3.55 -4.37 -18.19
CA GLU A 261 4.98 -4.53 -17.95
C GLU A 261 5.58 -3.13 -17.76
N SER A 262 6.31 -2.92 -16.66
CA SER A 262 7.03 -1.68 -16.41
C SER A 262 8.48 -2.00 -16.08
N LYS A 263 9.42 -1.34 -16.75
CA LYS A 263 10.85 -1.52 -16.53
C LYS A 263 11.64 -0.29 -17.02
N GLY A 264 12.57 0.17 -16.21
CA GLY A 264 13.49 1.26 -16.61
C GLY A 264 12.80 2.60 -16.86
N GLY A 265 11.59 2.80 -16.35
CA GLY A 265 10.81 4.03 -16.55
C GLY A 265 9.91 3.99 -17.79
N GLU A 266 9.79 2.84 -18.43
CA GLU A 266 8.83 2.59 -19.50
C GLU A 266 7.79 1.57 -19.02
N ALA A 267 6.52 1.87 -19.23
CA ALA A 267 5.40 0.98 -18.98
C ALA A 267 4.73 0.62 -20.30
N GLU A 268 4.52 -0.65 -20.54
CA GLU A 268 3.84 -1.20 -21.70
C GLU A 268 2.60 -1.95 -21.25
N THR A 269 1.46 -1.64 -21.87
CA THR A 269 0.21 -2.36 -21.63
C THR A 269 -0.36 -2.91 -22.91
N LYS A 270 -0.83 -4.15 -22.86
CA LYS A 270 -1.48 -4.85 -23.99
C LYS A 270 -2.73 -5.54 -23.49
N GLY A 271 -3.77 -5.55 -24.29
CA GLY A 271 -4.98 -6.26 -23.91
C GLY A 271 -6.16 -5.95 -24.79
N ASN A 272 -7.30 -6.40 -24.31
CA ASN A 272 -8.59 -6.17 -24.92
C ASN A 272 -9.47 -5.32 -23.99
N VAL A 273 -10.10 -4.29 -24.54
CA VAL A 273 -11.10 -3.46 -23.87
C VAL A 273 -12.41 -3.61 -24.58
N LYS A 274 -13.46 -3.89 -23.83
CA LYS A 274 -14.84 -3.83 -24.27
C LYS A 274 -15.54 -2.68 -23.59
N LEU A 275 -16.01 -1.70 -24.34
CA LEU A 275 -16.80 -0.59 -23.88
C LEU A 275 -18.27 -0.80 -24.26
N SER A 276 -19.11 -1.04 -23.29
CA SER A 276 -20.55 -1.22 -23.45
C SER A 276 -21.30 0.04 -23.02
N LYS A 277 -22.42 0.35 -23.66
CA LYS A 277 -23.24 1.53 -23.36
C LYS A 277 -22.42 2.83 -23.39
N ALA A 278 -21.49 2.93 -24.36
CA ALA A 278 -20.62 4.08 -24.50
C ALA A 278 -21.43 5.39 -24.58
N LEU A 279 -21.10 6.36 -23.75
CA LEU A 279 -21.63 7.71 -23.76
C LEU A 279 -20.47 8.66 -24.04
N LEU A 280 -20.52 9.41 -25.14
CA LEU A 280 -19.42 10.26 -25.59
C LEU A 280 -19.69 11.76 -25.40
N ILE A 281 -20.95 12.12 -25.16
CA ILE A 281 -21.41 13.49 -24.94
C ILE A 281 -22.44 13.55 -23.82
N ALA A 282 -22.38 14.63 -23.04
CA ALA A 282 -23.35 14.86 -21.97
C ALA A 282 -24.78 14.94 -22.55
N GLY A 283 -25.69 14.18 -21.93
CA GLY A 283 -27.09 14.13 -22.36
C GLY A 283 -27.37 13.35 -23.66
N GLY A 284 -26.36 12.72 -24.24
CA GLY A 284 -26.51 11.82 -25.39
C GLY A 284 -27.17 10.49 -25.03
N ALA A 285 -27.58 9.72 -26.03
CA ALA A 285 -28.04 8.35 -25.85
C ALA A 285 -26.81 7.39 -25.78
N PRO A 286 -26.81 6.41 -24.87
CA PRO A 286 -25.77 5.39 -24.85
C PRO A 286 -25.77 4.57 -26.15
N ALA A 287 -24.56 4.21 -26.62
CA ALA A 287 -24.44 3.33 -27.80
C ALA A 287 -25.09 1.95 -27.53
N GLY A 288 -25.86 1.49 -28.50
CA GLY A 288 -26.56 0.20 -28.43
C GLY A 288 -25.66 -1.00 -28.71
N VAL A 289 -24.49 -0.79 -29.32
CA VAL A 289 -23.52 -1.85 -29.68
C VAL A 289 -22.23 -1.63 -28.88
N PRO A 290 -21.68 -2.67 -28.27
CA PRO A 290 -20.36 -2.55 -27.60
C PRO A 290 -19.23 -2.30 -28.60
N VAL A 291 -18.25 -1.51 -28.19
CA VAL A 291 -17.00 -1.31 -28.93
C VAL A 291 -15.95 -2.22 -28.30
N ILE A 292 -15.29 -3.03 -29.09
CA ILE A 292 -14.22 -3.93 -28.64
C ILE A 292 -12.93 -3.49 -29.34
N VAL A 293 -11.88 -3.25 -28.55
CA VAL A 293 -10.59 -2.76 -29.06
C VAL A 293 -9.47 -3.57 -28.46
N ASP A 294 -8.62 -4.12 -29.32
CA ASP A 294 -7.31 -4.60 -28.90
C ASP A 294 -6.38 -3.40 -28.83
N PHE A 295 -5.76 -3.20 -27.67
CA PHE A 295 -4.90 -2.05 -27.45
C PHE A 295 -3.48 -2.46 -27.10
N HIS A 296 -2.54 -1.61 -27.51
CA HIS A 296 -1.16 -1.67 -27.11
C HIS A 296 -0.66 -0.25 -26.84
N THR A 297 -0.25 0.02 -25.61
CA THR A 297 0.24 1.35 -25.22
C THR A 297 1.65 1.25 -24.66
N LYS A 298 2.43 2.30 -24.92
CA LYS A 298 3.73 2.52 -24.29
C LYS A 298 3.73 3.88 -23.63
N TYR A 299 4.14 3.92 -22.38
CA TYR A 299 4.14 5.12 -21.58
C TYR A 299 5.51 5.32 -20.90
N ASN A 300 6.08 6.50 -21.08
CA ASN A 300 7.32 6.86 -20.41
C ASN A 300 7.01 7.58 -19.09
N LEU A 301 7.30 6.91 -17.97
CA LEU A 301 6.99 7.39 -16.62
C LEU A 301 7.77 8.67 -16.26
N ARG A 302 8.99 8.84 -16.80
CA ARG A 302 9.83 10.02 -16.52
C ARG A 302 9.38 11.24 -17.31
N LYS A 303 8.99 11.04 -18.57
CA LYS A 303 8.53 12.12 -19.46
C LYS A 303 7.05 12.44 -19.29
N ASN A 304 6.34 11.59 -18.57
CA ASN A 304 4.89 11.66 -18.39
C ASN A 304 4.14 11.73 -19.74
N ALA A 305 4.58 10.90 -20.69
CA ALA A 305 4.07 10.87 -22.06
C ALA A 305 3.97 9.44 -22.57
N GLY A 306 2.95 9.17 -23.37
CA GLY A 306 2.72 7.83 -23.93
C GLY A 306 2.25 7.87 -25.36
N VAL A 307 2.30 6.70 -25.99
CA VAL A 307 1.82 6.44 -27.36
C VAL A 307 0.85 5.26 -27.29
N LEU A 308 -0.26 5.40 -27.97
CA LEU A 308 -1.17 4.31 -28.28
C LEU A 308 -0.84 3.84 -29.69
N ASP A 309 -0.40 2.59 -29.82
CA ASP A 309 -0.17 1.99 -31.12
C ASP A 309 -1.51 1.80 -31.86
N PRO A 310 -1.53 1.77 -33.21
CA PRO A 310 -2.74 1.56 -33.96
C PRO A 310 -3.48 0.31 -33.47
N SER A 311 -4.73 0.51 -33.05
CA SER A 311 -5.59 -0.54 -32.51
C SER A 311 -6.47 -1.09 -33.62
N THR A 312 -6.74 -2.38 -33.61
CA THR A 312 -7.74 -3.02 -34.47
C THR A 312 -9.11 -2.95 -33.77
N LEU A 313 -10.09 -2.39 -34.45
CA LEU A 313 -11.51 -2.37 -34.05
C LEU A 313 -12.21 -3.63 -34.55
#